data_5e821adf26e2f3aaee21761155540bb2
#
_entry.id   5e821adf26e2f3aaee21761155540bb2
#
_cell.length_a   1.000
_cell.length_b   1.000
_cell.length_c   1.000
_cell.angle_alpha   90.00
_cell.angle_beta   90.00
_cell.angle_gamma   90.00
#
_symmetry.space_group_name_H-M   'P 1'
#
loop_
_entity.id
_entity.type
_entity.pdbx_description
1 polymer ?
#
loop_
_entity_poly.entity_id
_entity_poly.type
_entity_poly.pdbx_seq_one_letter_code
_entity_poly.pdbx_strand_id
1 'polypeptide(L)'
;TYSTAATSYFATINNFAISGEHYRTLADLGAVYVMDQNTADSNLPMLEQLKLYTMSKMMYRRDYDYNELVDDFIEHYYGAASKEMKEYYEFIRARYKWLNENMSFTGRIFSDTTLPSYWTRPVVQEMLDIIDRGLAKLETIKTSDPERYEVLYARLKREKLSPIYFMFEYYMDYLTQDKKEEYYKDMETYTAKFNILGTREGANNMLSKLEGWKSQIYG
;
A
#
# COMPACT_ATOMS: atom_id res chain seq x y z
N THR A 1 -11.63 2.39 16.15
CA THR A 1 -10.24 2.17 15.76
C THR A 1 -9.90 2.86 14.44
N TYR A 2 -8.63 2.90 14.06
CA TYR A 2 -8.17 3.52 12.82
C TYR A 2 -7.24 2.55 12.08
N SER A 3 -7.47 2.39 10.78
CA SER A 3 -6.69 1.50 9.92
C SER A 3 -5.73 2.24 8.99
N THR A 4 -5.83 3.57 8.92
CA THR A 4 -5.01 4.41 8.04
C THR A 4 -4.45 5.63 8.76
N ALA A 5 -3.37 6.21 8.21
CA ALA A 5 -2.82 7.49 8.66
C ALA A 5 -3.59 8.64 8.01
N ALA A 6 -4.14 9.55 8.82
CA ALA A 6 -4.84 10.72 8.31
C ALA A 6 -3.91 11.70 7.55
N THR A 7 -2.62 11.69 7.88
CA THR A 7 -1.63 12.61 7.30
C THR A 7 -0.90 12.07 6.08
N SER A 8 -1.04 10.76 5.75
CA SER A 8 -0.22 10.12 4.73
C SER A 8 -0.93 8.92 4.11
N TYR A 9 -1.47 9.10 2.91
CA TYR A 9 -2.19 8.03 2.21
C TYR A 9 -1.29 7.08 1.42
N PHE A 10 -0.05 7.46 1.15
CA PHE A 10 0.92 6.63 0.43
C PHE A 10 1.82 5.79 1.34
N ALA A 11 1.69 5.93 2.67
CA ALA A 11 2.31 5.03 3.63
C ALA A 11 1.25 4.47 4.57
N THR A 12 1.12 3.16 4.62
CA THR A 12 0.18 2.52 5.56
C THR A 12 0.67 2.66 7.00
N ILE A 13 -0.22 2.64 8.00
CA ILE A 13 0.20 2.48 9.40
C ILE A 13 0.50 1.02 9.71
N ASN A 14 1.44 0.79 10.62
CA ASN A 14 1.84 -0.56 11.00
C ASN A 14 0.91 -1.15 12.06
N ASN A 15 -0.29 -1.53 11.67
CA ASN A 15 -1.22 -2.26 12.54
C ASN A 15 -1.39 -3.74 12.14
N PHE A 16 -0.62 -4.25 11.19
CA PHE A 16 -0.70 -5.63 10.71
C PHE A 16 -0.47 -6.66 11.82
N ALA A 17 0.54 -6.44 12.69
CA ALA A 17 0.89 -7.40 13.73
C ALA A 17 -0.13 -7.45 14.88
N ILE A 18 -0.87 -6.38 15.09
CA ILE A 18 -1.75 -6.22 16.26
C ILE A 18 -3.24 -6.33 15.91
N SER A 19 -3.61 -6.26 14.62
CA SER A 19 -5.03 -6.19 14.22
C SER A 19 -5.83 -7.40 14.73
N GLY A 20 -5.31 -8.61 14.56
CA GLY A 20 -6.00 -9.82 15.03
C GLY A 20 -6.18 -9.85 16.54
N GLU A 21 -5.14 -9.56 17.31
CA GLU A 21 -5.17 -9.54 18.76
C GLU A 21 -6.06 -8.39 19.31
N HIS A 22 -6.01 -7.24 18.65
CA HIS A 22 -6.82 -6.08 19.02
C HIS A 22 -8.32 -6.39 19.03
N TYR A 23 -8.85 -6.98 17.97
CA TYR A 23 -10.28 -7.32 17.90
C TYR A 23 -10.67 -8.44 18.86
N ARG A 24 -9.78 -9.41 19.10
CA ARG A 24 -10.01 -10.43 20.16
C ARG A 24 -10.12 -9.79 21.53
N THR A 25 -9.17 -8.92 21.85
CA THR A 25 -9.15 -8.21 23.15
C THR A 25 -10.39 -7.36 23.33
N LEU A 26 -10.84 -6.61 22.32
CA LEU A 26 -12.09 -5.84 22.40
C LEU A 26 -13.30 -6.74 22.67
N ALA A 27 -13.40 -7.88 21.99
CA ALA A 27 -14.49 -8.84 22.21
C ALA A 27 -14.45 -9.45 23.62
N ASP A 28 -13.26 -9.80 24.11
CA ASP A 28 -13.07 -10.39 25.46
C ASP A 28 -13.37 -9.36 26.57
N LEU A 29 -13.17 -8.07 26.30
CA LEU A 29 -13.58 -6.98 27.17
C LEU A 29 -15.09 -6.63 27.09
N GLY A 30 -15.86 -7.36 26.28
CA GLY A 30 -17.31 -7.21 26.18
C GLY A 30 -17.76 -6.16 25.15
N ALA A 31 -16.91 -5.74 24.22
CA ALA A 31 -17.33 -4.86 23.15
C ALA A 31 -18.33 -5.58 22.24
N VAL A 32 -19.53 -5.02 22.11
CA VAL A 32 -20.62 -5.54 21.26
C VAL A 32 -20.69 -4.83 19.92
N TYR A 33 -19.95 -3.75 19.77
CA TYR A 33 -19.86 -2.96 18.53
C TYR A 33 -18.45 -2.40 18.36
N VAL A 34 -17.90 -2.51 17.18
CA VAL A 34 -16.61 -1.93 16.81
C VAL A 34 -16.76 -1.17 15.50
N MET A 35 -16.32 0.08 15.49
CA MET A 35 -16.15 0.86 14.27
C MET A 35 -14.66 1.02 13.99
N ASP A 36 -14.25 0.68 12.78
CA ASP A 36 -12.91 0.95 12.29
C ASP A 36 -12.97 1.98 11.15
N GLN A 37 -12.30 3.10 11.36
CA GLN A 37 -12.24 4.17 10.38
C GLN A 37 -11.06 3.94 9.44
N ASN A 38 -11.37 3.76 8.17
CA ASN A 38 -10.43 3.88 7.07
C ASN A 38 -10.50 5.30 6.49
N THR A 39 -10.15 5.51 5.23
CA THR A 39 -10.30 6.82 4.57
C THR A 39 -11.77 7.10 4.23
N ALA A 40 -12.16 8.37 4.34
CA ALA A 40 -13.51 8.81 3.99
C ALA A 40 -13.58 9.42 2.58
N ASP A 41 -12.47 9.92 2.04
CA ASP A 41 -12.43 10.80 0.87
C ASP A 41 -11.52 10.33 -0.27
N SER A 42 -10.81 9.23 -0.08
CA SER A 42 -9.91 8.65 -1.09
C SER A 42 -9.70 7.17 -0.85
N ASN A 43 -9.42 6.41 -1.90
CA ASN A 43 -8.82 5.08 -1.76
C ASN A 43 -7.31 5.21 -1.53
N LEU A 44 -6.71 4.15 -0.98
CA LEU A 44 -5.28 4.10 -0.70
C LEU A 44 -4.57 3.11 -1.63
N PRO A 45 -3.29 3.33 -1.94
CA PRO A 45 -2.42 2.27 -2.43
C PRO A 45 -2.01 1.29 -1.31
N MET A 46 -0.84 0.85 -1.21
CA MET A 46 -0.12 0.09 -0.16
C MET A 46 -0.99 -0.78 0.78
N LEU A 47 -1.33 -1.99 0.31
CA LEU A 47 -1.95 -3.06 1.12
C LEU A 47 -3.30 -2.71 1.78
N GLU A 48 -3.99 -1.68 1.27
CA GLU A 48 -5.29 -1.29 1.83
C GLU A 48 -6.31 -2.43 1.76
N GLN A 49 -6.39 -3.13 0.63
CA GLN A 49 -7.38 -4.19 0.44
C GLN A 49 -7.12 -5.38 1.36
N LEU A 50 -5.85 -5.69 1.63
CA LEU A 50 -5.48 -6.70 2.62
C LEU A 50 -5.96 -6.30 4.02
N LYS A 51 -5.76 -5.04 4.40
CA LYS A 51 -6.24 -4.53 5.70
C LYS A 51 -7.75 -4.62 5.80
N LEU A 52 -8.47 -4.10 4.83
CA LEU A 52 -9.95 -4.14 4.81
C LEU A 52 -10.48 -5.57 4.92
N TYR A 53 -9.87 -6.52 4.20
CA TYR A 53 -10.26 -7.92 4.27
C TYR A 53 -10.01 -8.52 5.65
N THR A 54 -8.77 -8.45 6.15
CA THR A 54 -8.40 -9.09 7.43
C THR A 54 -9.16 -8.48 8.61
N MET A 55 -9.31 -7.17 8.64
CA MET A 55 -10.02 -6.46 9.70
C MET A 55 -11.51 -6.77 9.68
N SER A 56 -12.16 -6.80 8.52
CA SER A 56 -13.57 -7.18 8.39
C SER A 56 -13.82 -8.60 8.86
N LYS A 57 -12.92 -9.55 8.53
CA LYS A 57 -13.00 -10.93 8.99
C LYS A 57 -12.85 -11.03 10.50
N MET A 58 -11.85 -10.37 11.08
CA MET A 58 -11.58 -10.37 12.51
C MET A 58 -12.70 -9.69 13.32
N MET A 59 -13.33 -8.64 12.80
CA MET A 59 -14.53 -8.03 13.42
C MET A 59 -15.75 -8.95 13.38
N TYR A 60 -15.87 -9.77 12.33
CA TYR A 60 -16.97 -10.72 12.20
C TYR A 60 -16.80 -11.95 13.10
N ARG A 61 -15.58 -12.50 13.17
CA ARG A 61 -15.26 -13.68 13.97
C ARG A 61 -13.87 -13.57 14.58
N ARG A 62 -13.81 -13.58 15.90
CA ARG A 62 -12.59 -13.45 16.69
C ARG A 62 -11.65 -14.65 16.68
N ASP A 63 -12.16 -15.83 16.28
CA ASP A 63 -11.42 -17.10 16.28
C ASP A 63 -10.64 -17.36 14.97
N TYR A 64 -10.72 -16.46 13.98
CA TYR A 64 -9.88 -16.56 12.80
C TYR A 64 -8.40 -16.38 13.16
N ASP A 65 -7.53 -17.17 12.52
CA ASP A 65 -6.09 -16.89 12.52
C ASP A 65 -5.77 -15.74 11.56
N TYR A 66 -5.13 -14.69 12.08
CA TYR A 66 -4.82 -13.51 11.29
C TYR A 66 -3.82 -13.82 10.15
N ASN A 67 -2.83 -14.70 10.40
CA ASN A 67 -1.83 -15.03 9.38
C ASN A 67 -2.44 -15.90 8.27
N GLU A 68 -3.32 -16.81 8.62
CA GLU A 68 -4.09 -17.59 7.63
C GLU A 68 -4.96 -16.66 6.75
N LEU A 69 -5.60 -15.64 7.32
CA LEU A 69 -6.36 -14.66 6.55
C LEU A 69 -5.46 -13.84 5.60
N VAL A 70 -4.25 -13.50 6.04
CA VAL A 70 -3.28 -12.79 5.20
C VAL A 70 -2.83 -13.66 4.03
N ASP A 71 -2.52 -14.93 4.29
CA ASP A 71 -2.07 -15.88 3.26
C ASP A 71 -3.18 -16.15 2.25
N ASP A 72 -4.40 -16.44 2.72
CA ASP A 72 -5.58 -16.61 1.88
C ASP A 72 -5.85 -15.40 0.98
N PHE A 73 -5.81 -14.20 1.55
CA PHE A 73 -5.99 -12.98 0.76
C PHE A 73 -4.90 -12.83 -0.31
N ILE A 74 -3.63 -12.94 0.06
CA ILE A 74 -2.52 -12.74 -0.87
C ILE A 74 -2.58 -13.75 -2.01
N GLU A 75 -2.83 -15.02 -1.70
CA GLU A 75 -2.95 -16.07 -2.69
C GLU A 75 -4.07 -15.79 -3.72
N HIS A 76 -5.26 -15.48 -3.24
CA HIS A 76 -6.42 -15.30 -4.11
C HIS A 76 -6.47 -13.93 -4.78
N TYR A 77 -6.01 -12.88 -4.09
CA TYR A 77 -6.07 -11.51 -4.59
C TYR A 77 -4.98 -11.21 -5.63
N TYR A 78 -3.75 -11.73 -5.42
CA TYR A 78 -2.62 -11.50 -6.34
C TYR A 78 -2.32 -12.68 -7.26
N GLY A 79 -2.89 -13.87 -7.03
CA GLY A 79 -2.83 -15.03 -7.91
C GLY A 79 -1.40 -15.43 -8.29
N ALA A 80 -1.07 -15.42 -9.60
CA ALA A 80 0.25 -15.83 -10.08
C ALA A 80 1.43 -15.02 -9.49
N ALA A 81 1.18 -13.82 -8.95
CA ALA A 81 2.17 -12.98 -8.30
C ALA A 81 2.13 -13.07 -6.75
N SER A 82 1.39 -14.02 -6.19
CA SER A 82 1.16 -14.12 -4.73
C SER A 82 2.45 -14.27 -3.94
N LYS A 83 3.44 -14.99 -4.45
CA LYS A 83 4.73 -15.19 -3.80
C LYS A 83 5.48 -13.85 -3.63
N GLU A 84 5.57 -13.06 -4.68
CA GLU A 84 6.23 -11.77 -4.69
C GLU A 84 5.44 -10.77 -3.82
N MET A 85 4.12 -10.83 -3.83
CA MET A 85 3.31 -9.96 -2.99
C MET A 85 3.33 -10.36 -1.51
N LYS A 86 3.58 -11.63 -1.19
CA LYS A 86 3.88 -12.06 0.20
C LYS A 86 5.23 -11.50 0.65
N GLU A 87 6.26 -11.56 -0.22
CA GLU A 87 7.57 -10.94 0.02
C GLU A 87 7.42 -9.42 0.25
N TYR A 88 6.62 -8.73 -0.58
CA TYR A 88 6.32 -7.30 -0.40
C TYR A 88 5.69 -7.01 0.98
N TYR A 89 4.67 -7.77 1.36
CA TYR A 89 4.03 -7.64 2.67
C TYR A 89 5.01 -7.83 3.83
N GLU A 90 5.84 -8.88 3.78
CA GLU A 90 6.84 -9.15 4.82
C GLU A 90 7.94 -8.07 4.84
N PHE A 91 8.34 -7.57 3.67
CA PHE A 91 9.29 -6.47 3.56
C PHE A 91 8.78 -5.20 4.26
N ILE A 92 7.53 -4.82 4.03
CA ILE A 92 6.89 -3.68 4.69
C ILE A 92 6.82 -3.88 6.20
N ARG A 93 6.43 -5.07 6.67
CA ARG A 93 6.42 -5.39 8.10
C ARG A 93 7.82 -5.30 8.74
N ALA A 94 8.81 -5.88 8.09
CA ALA A 94 10.21 -5.83 8.55
C ALA A 94 10.71 -4.38 8.61
N ARG A 95 10.35 -3.54 7.61
CA ARG A 95 10.71 -2.12 7.62
C ARG A 95 10.11 -1.39 8.82
N TYR A 96 8.83 -1.59 9.11
CA TYR A 96 8.20 -0.96 10.27
C TYR A 96 8.76 -1.47 11.60
N LYS A 97 9.07 -2.75 11.69
CA LYS A 97 9.76 -3.29 12.87
C LYS A 97 11.10 -2.59 13.09
N TRP A 98 11.90 -2.47 12.03
CA TRP A 98 13.18 -1.78 12.08
C TRP A 98 13.05 -0.30 12.50
N LEU A 99 12.04 0.41 11.95
CA LEU A 99 11.76 1.80 12.30
C LEU A 99 11.42 1.96 13.79
N ASN A 100 10.60 1.07 14.34
CA ASN A 100 10.24 1.08 15.75
C ASN A 100 11.44 0.82 16.66
N GLU A 101 12.36 -0.05 16.25
CA GLU A 101 13.53 -0.44 17.05
C GLU A 101 14.70 0.55 16.95
N ASN A 102 14.84 1.26 15.84
CA ASN A 102 16.03 2.05 15.52
C ASN A 102 15.78 3.55 15.34
N MET A 103 14.53 3.97 15.25
CA MET A 103 14.15 5.37 15.07
C MET A 103 13.01 5.74 16.02
N SER A 104 12.86 7.01 16.33
CA SER A 104 11.72 7.51 17.12
C SER A 104 10.43 7.52 16.29
N PHE A 105 10.12 6.38 15.66
CA PHE A 105 8.92 6.21 14.84
C PHE A 105 7.71 5.92 15.72
N THR A 106 6.72 6.81 15.72
CA THR A 106 5.52 6.63 16.54
C THR A 106 4.38 5.93 15.80
N GLY A 107 4.37 5.98 14.47
CA GLY A 107 3.33 5.36 13.63
C GLY A 107 1.90 5.78 13.97
N ARG A 108 1.71 6.92 14.61
CA ARG A 108 0.39 7.43 14.99
C ARG A 108 -0.36 7.94 13.75
N ILE A 109 -1.69 7.91 13.80
CA ILE A 109 -2.57 8.34 12.70
C ILE A 109 -2.33 9.79 12.24
N PHE A 110 -1.85 10.67 13.12
CA PHE A 110 -1.52 12.07 12.81
C PHE A 110 -0.02 12.32 12.67
N SER A 111 0.81 11.27 12.64
CA SER A 111 2.24 11.41 12.38
C SER A 111 2.49 11.36 10.89
N ASP A 112 3.46 12.14 10.40
CA ASP A 112 3.94 11.98 9.05
C ASP A 112 4.71 10.67 8.95
N THR A 113 4.16 9.73 8.20
CA THR A 113 4.72 8.40 7.96
C THR A 113 5.45 8.31 6.61
N THR A 114 5.53 9.42 5.86
CA THR A 114 6.15 9.46 4.51
C THR A 114 7.55 10.08 4.49
N LEU A 115 8.15 10.38 5.64
CA LEU A 115 9.46 11.03 5.68
C LEU A 115 10.54 10.24 4.91
N PRO A 116 11.47 10.93 4.19
CA PRO A 116 12.53 10.27 3.43
C PRO A 116 13.51 9.48 4.30
N SER A 117 13.62 9.81 5.60
CA SER A 117 14.38 9.01 6.58
C SER A 117 13.73 7.65 6.87
N TYR A 118 12.41 7.55 6.73
CA TYR A 118 11.67 6.30 6.88
C TYR A 118 11.69 5.46 5.60
N TRP A 119 11.66 6.10 4.45
CA TRP A 119 11.62 5.48 3.12
C TRP A 119 12.84 5.89 2.32
N THR A 120 14.01 5.41 2.74
CA THR A 120 15.27 5.71 2.04
C THR A 120 15.26 5.15 0.61
N ARG A 121 16.03 5.76 -0.29
CA ARG A 121 16.06 5.34 -1.71
C ARG A 121 16.28 3.83 -1.92
N PRO A 122 17.21 3.16 -1.21
CA PRO A 122 17.34 1.70 -1.35
C PRO A 122 16.11 0.92 -0.91
N VAL A 123 15.41 1.36 0.14
CA VAL A 123 14.16 0.75 0.59
C VAL A 123 13.06 0.91 -0.46
N VAL A 124 12.91 2.10 -1.02
CA VAL A 124 11.92 2.36 -2.07
C VAL A 124 12.24 1.59 -3.35
N GLN A 125 13.53 1.47 -3.70
CA GLN A 125 13.94 0.67 -4.85
C GLN A 125 13.59 -0.81 -4.66
N GLU A 126 13.86 -1.38 -3.48
CA GLU A 126 13.49 -2.78 -3.19
C GLU A 126 11.98 -3.01 -3.28
N MET A 127 11.15 -2.05 -2.81
CA MET A 127 9.69 -2.12 -2.99
C MET A 127 9.30 -2.21 -4.48
N LEU A 128 9.92 -1.37 -5.32
CA LEU A 128 9.69 -1.39 -6.77
C LEU A 128 10.15 -2.73 -7.39
N ASP A 129 11.33 -3.20 -7.03
CA ASP A 129 11.91 -4.43 -7.58
C ASP A 129 11.07 -5.68 -7.24
N ILE A 130 10.53 -5.75 -6.02
CA ILE A 130 9.62 -6.84 -5.62
C ILE A 130 8.34 -6.81 -6.48
N ILE A 131 7.71 -5.64 -6.61
CA ILE A 131 6.48 -5.50 -7.38
C ILE A 131 6.73 -5.78 -8.88
N ASP A 132 7.87 -5.33 -9.43
CA ASP A 132 8.23 -5.56 -10.83
C ASP A 132 8.49 -7.06 -11.10
N ARG A 133 9.07 -7.80 -10.15
CA ARG A 133 9.14 -9.29 -10.24
C ARG A 133 7.74 -9.90 -10.26
N GLY A 134 6.81 -9.39 -9.45
CA GLY A 134 5.42 -9.82 -9.47
C GLY A 134 4.73 -9.54 -10.82
N LEU A 135 4.92 -8.35 -11.40
CA LEU A 135 4.41 -8.00 -12.72
C LEU A 135 4.96 -8.94 -13.80
N ALA A 136 6.26 -9.27 -13.75
CA ALA A 136 6.86 -10.22 -14.67
C ALA A 136 6.28 -11.65 -14.55
N LYS A 137 5.87 -12.07 -13.34
CA LYS A 137 5.18 -13.35 -13.16
C LYS A 137 3.81 -13.39 -13.83
N LEU A 138 3.09 -12.27 -13.87
CA LEU A 138 1.78 -12.22 -14.52
C LEU A 138 1.84 -12.46 -16.02
N GLU A 139 2.98 -12.18 -16.69
CA GLU A 139 3.14 -12.44 -18.12
C GLU A 139 2.90 -13.92 -18.48
N THR A 140 3.11 -14.84 -17.53
CA THR A 140 2.87 -16.28 -17.72
C THR A 140 1.41 -16.65 -17.99
N ILE A 141 0.46 -15.83 -17.53
CA ILE A 141 -0.98 -16.07 -17.70
C ILE A 141 -1.61 -15.16 -18.76
N LYS A 142 -0.88 -14.21 -19.32
CA LYS A 142 -1.39 -13.18 -20.23
C LYS A 142 -2.10 -13.73 -21.45
N THR A 143 -1.59 -14.82 -22.01
CA THR A 143 -2.16 -15.47 -23.20
C THR A 143 -3.26 -16.47 -22.83
N SER A 144 -3.11 -17.18 -21.71
CA SER A 144 -4.06 -18.23 -21.30
C SER A 144 -5.28 -17.71 -20.57
N ASP A 145 -5.15 -16.56 -19.87
CA ASP A 145 -6.24 -15.93 -19.13
C ASP A 145 -6.06 -14.39 -19.14
N PRO A 146 -6.33 -13.74 -20.26
CA PRO A 146 -6.11 -12.30 -20.43
C PRO A 146 -6.99 -11.45 -19.52
N GLU A 147 -8.21 -11.87 -19.21
CA GLU A 147 -9.09 -11.14 -18.30
C GLU A 147 -8.53 -11.14 -16.87
N ARG A 148 -8.08 -12.30 -16.41
CA ARG A 148 -7.44 -12.43 -15.09
C ARG A 148 -6.12 -11.65 -15.04
N TYR A 149 -5.32 -11.70 -16.12
CA TYR A 149 -4.09 -10.91 -16.24
C TYR A 149 -4.36 -9.42 -16.01
N GLU A 150 -5.31 -8.82 -16.72
CA GLU A 150 -5.61 -7.39 -16.60
C GLU A 150 -6.03 -6.99 -15.17
N VAL A 151 -6.80 -7.85 -14.50
CA VAL A 151 -7.21 -7.61 -13.11
C VAL A 151 -6.01 -7.64 -12.18
N LEU A 152 -5.18 -8.67 -12.25
CA LEU A 152 -4.01 -8.83 -11.40
C LEU A 152 -2.95 -7.76 -11.67
N TYR A 153 -2.72 -7.45 -12.95
CA TYR A 153 -1.81 -6.39 -13.37
C TYR A 153 -2.20 -5.03 -12.75
N ALA A 154 -3.46 -4.67 -12.84
CA ALA A 154 -3.94 -3.43 -12.26
C ALA A 154 -3.78 -3.40 -10.72
N ARG A 155 -4.00 -4.54 -10.03
CA ARG A 155 -3.79 -4.66 -8.57
C ARG A 155 -2.32 -4.42 -8.19
N LEU A 156 -1.37 -5.01 -8.89
CA LEU A 156 0.05 -4.78 -8.65
C LEU A 156 0.46 -3.32 -8.96
N LYS A 157 -0.08 -2.75 -10.05
CA LYS A 157 0.13 -1.33 -10.37
C LYS A 157 -0.39 -0.40 -9.27
N ARG A 158 -1.51 -0.75 -8.61
CA ARG A 158 -1.99 -0.02 -7.43
C ARG A 158 -0.97 -0.04 -6.29
N GLU A 159 -0.41 -1.20 -5.96
CA GLU A 159 0.63 -1.31 -4.93
C GLU A 159 1.90 -0.53 -5.30
N LYS A 160 2.23 -0.46 -6.59
CA LYS A 160 3.40 0.28 -7.11
C LYS A 160 3.28 1.79 -6.95
N LEU A 161 2.08 2.35 -6.76
CA LEU A 161 1.88 3.79 -6.62
C LEU A 161 2.59 4.37 -5.38
N SER A 162 2.64 3.64 -4.28
CA SER A 162 3.33 4.12 -3.06
C SER A 162 4.84 4.30 -3.26
N PRO A 163 5.61 3.31 -3.72
CA PRO A 163 7.02 3.53 -3.98
C PRO A 163 7.28 4.54 -5.13
N ILE A 164 6.43 4.64 -6.14
CA ILE A 164 6.55 5.71 -7.16
C ILE A 164 6.36 7.09 -6.52
N TYR A 165 5.36 7.24 -5.64
CA TYR A 165 5.14 8.49 -4.90
C TYR A 165 6.41 8.89 -4.13
N PHE A 166 7.05 7.98 -3.39
CA PHE A 166 8.29 8.26 -2.67
C PHE A 166 9.45 8.61 -3.62
N MET A 167 9.55 7.95 -4.78
CA MET A 167 10.54 8.31 -5.79
C MET A 167 10.32 9.74 -6.29
N PHE A 168 9.09 10.16 -6.56
CA PHE A 168 8.80 11.49 -7.05
C PHE A 168 8.96 12.58 -5.99
N GLU A 169 8.57 12.32 -4.74
CA GLU A 169 8.68 13.32 -3.67
C GLU A 169 10.12 13.52 -3.19
N TYR A 170 10.97 12.48 -3.24
CA TYR A 170 12.26 12.55 -2.57
C TYR A 170 13.47 12.18 -3.46
N TYR A 171 13.25 11.48 -4.58
CA TYR A 171 14.35 10.85 -5.33
C TYR A 171 14.22 11.03 -6.84
N MET A 172 13.42 11.97 -7.32
CA MET A 172 13.16 12.18 -8.75
C MET A 172 14.45 12.42 -9.56
N ASP A 173 15.43 13.11 -8.99
CA ASP A 173 16.71 13.41 -9.64
C ASP A 173 17.58 12.16 -9.90
N TYR A 174 17.29 11.06 -9.22
CA TYR A 174 17.99 9.78 -9.44
C TYR A 174 17.34 8.91 -10.52
N LEU A 175 16.22 9.34 -11.10
CA LEU A 175 15.52 8.62 -12.16
C LEU A 175 16.00 9.10 -13.54
N THR A 176 16.14 8.14 -14.48
CA THR A 176 16.29 8.48 -15.89
C THR A 176 15.01 9.10 -16.44
N GLN A 177 15.11 9.82 -17.55
CA GLN A 177 13.95 10.43 -18.19
C GLN A 177 12.86 9.38 -18.51
N ASP A 178 13.24 8.26 -19.12
CA ASP A 178 12.32 7.16 -19.44
C ASP A 178 11.58 6.63 -18.22
N LYS A 179 12.28 6.51 -17.07
CA LYS A 179 11.67 6.07 -15.81
C LYS A 179 10.73 7.10 -15.21
N LYS A 180 11.03 8.39 -15.32
CA LYS A 180 10.12 9.45 -14.90
C LYS A 180 8.82 9.40 -15.70
N GLU A 181 8.93 9.24 -17.01
CA GLU A 181 7.76 9.15 -17.90
C GLU A 181 6.93 7.87 -17.66
N GLU A 182 7.59 6.71 -17.50
CA GLU A 182 6.93 5.45 -17.13
C GLU A 182 6.13 5.61 -15.82
N TYR A 183 6.78 6.11 -14.78
CA TYR A 183 6.17 6.26 -13.46
C TYR A 183 5.08 7.32 -13.44
N TYR A 184 5.25 8.42 -14.18
CA TYR A 184 4.21 9.42 -14.33
C TYR A 184 2.94 8.83 -14.95
N LYS A 185 3.09 8.06 -16.04
CA LYS A 185 1.98 7.39 -16.70
C LYS A 185 1.28 6.39 -15.76
N ASP A 186 2.03 5.66 -14.95
CA ASP A 186 1.47 4.76 -13.93
C ASP A 186 0.67 5.57 -12.89
N MET A 187 1.22 6.65 -12.35
CA MET A 187 0.53 7.53 -11.39
C MET A 187 -0.77 8.09 -11.99
N GLU A 188 -0.71 8.70 -13.17
CA GLU A 188 -1.87 9.28 -13.85
C GLU A 188 -2.96 8.24 -14.10
N THR A 189 -2.59 7.07 -14.64
CA THR A 189 -3.54 6.01 -15.00
C THR A 189 -4.20 5.37 -13.78
N TYR A 190 -3.39 4.98 -12.80
CA TYR A 190 -3.87 4.13 -11.72
C TYR A 190 -4.40 4.91 -10.51
N THR A 191 -4.00 6.16 -10.30
CA THR A 191 -4.71 7.02 -9.33
C THR A 191 -6.13 7.30 -9.80
N ALA A 192 -6.33 7.58 -11.09
CA ALA A 192 -7.67 7.74 -11.68
C ALA A 192 -8.48 6.44 -11.62
N LYS A 193 -7.89 5.30 -12.05
CA LYS A 193 -8.58 3.99 -12.07
C LYS A 193 -9.06 3.56 -10.68
N PHE A 194 -8.28 3.84 -9.64
CA PHE A 194 -8.58 3.42 -8.27
C PHE A 194 -9.17 4.53 -7.40
N ASN A 195 -9.53 5.67 -7.97
CA ASN A 195 -10.11 6.79 -7.24
C ASN A 195 -9.25 7.25 -6.05
N ILE A 196 -7.93 7.36 -6.28
CA ILE A 196 -6.98 7.90 -5.31
C ILE A 196 -6.92 9.41 -5.54
N LEU A 197 -7.65 10.16 -4.70
CA LEU A 197 -7.93 11.58 -4.92
C LEU A 197 -6.98 12.51 -4.19
N GLY A 198 -6.33 12.03 -3.14
CA GLY A 198 -5.50 12.85 -2.28
C GLY A 198 -4.33 12.12 -1.65
N THR A 199 -3.41 12.90 -1.08
CA THR A 199 -2.22 12.37 -0.39
C THR A 199 -2.40 12.29 1.13
N ARG A 200 -3.48 12.88 1.64
CA ARG A 200 -3.86 12.89 3.08
C ARG A 200 -5.35 13.19 3.22
N GLU A 201 -5.88 12.99 4.42
CA GLU A 201 -7.28 13.28 4.75
C GLU A 201 -7.62 14.76 4.47
N GLY A 202 -8.77 14.99 3.84
CA GLY A 202 -9.25 16.32 3.46
C GLY A 202 -8.47 17.00 2.32
N ALA A 203 -7.43 16.36 1.76
CA ALA A 203 -6.66 16.92 0.67
C ALA A 203 -6.99 16.21 -0.65
N ASN A 204 -7.94 16.75 -1.38
CA ASN A 204 -8.23 16.34 -2.77
C ASN A 204 -7.20 16.97 -3.72
N ASN A 205 -5.92 16.59 -3.58
CA ASN A 205 -4.77 17.25 -4.21
C ASN A 205 -4.02 16.40 -5.24
N MET A 206 -4.51 15.22 -5.60
CA MET A 206 -3.78 14.33 -6.52
C MET A 206 -3.60 14.94 -7.90
N LEU A 207 -4.60 15.62 -8.44
CA LEU A 207 -4.47 16.30 -9.74
C LEU A 207 -3.36 17.37 -9.71
N SER A 208 -3.32 18.20 -8.67
CA SER A 208 -2.27 19.20 -8.51
C SER A 208 -0.87 18.58 -8.35
N LYS A 209 -0.76 17.44 -7.68
CA LYS A 209 0.49 16.68 -7.61
C LYS A 209 0.94 16.17 -8.98
N LEU A 210 0.02 15.60 -9.74
CA LEU A 210 0.29 15.13 -11.11
C LEU A 210 0.75 16.29 -12.03
N GLU A 211 0.08 17.43 -11.96
CA GLU A 211 0.49 18.62 -12.72
C GLU A 211 1.90 19.10 -12.33
N GLY A 212 2.22 19.13 -11.04
CA GLY A 212 3.53 19.49 -10.55
C GLY A 212 4.64 18.55 -11.04
N TRP A 213 4.44 17.24 -10.96
CA TRP A 213 5.40 16.25 -11.48
C TRP A 213 5.51 16.33 -13.00
N LYS A 214 4.39 16.50 -13.71
CA LYS A 214 4.38 16.68 -15.17
C LYS A 214 5.27 17.85 -15.60
N SER A 215 5.15 18.99 -14.94
CA SER A 215 5.99 20.17 -15.21
C SER A 215 7.48 19.90 -14.95
N GLN A 216 7.82 19.12 -13.93
CA GLN A 216 9.23 18.76 -13.64
C GLN A 216 9.80 17.73 -14.64
N ILE A 217 8.96 16.92 -15.25
CA ILE A 217 9.39 15.85 -16.17
C ILE A 217 9.51 16.36 -17.60
N TYR A 218 8.59 17.22 -18.04
CA TYR A 218 8.43 17.64 -19.44
C TYR A 218 8.68 19.15 -19.66
N GLY A 219 8.73 19.94 -18.60
CA GLY A 219 8.98 21.39 -18.65
C GLY A 219 10.42 21.74 -18.62
#